data_3900e01e14f5db3f005d2d159c7f03a6
#
_entry.id   3900e01e14f5db3f005d2d159c7f03a6
#
_cell.length_a   1.000
_cell.length_b   1.000
_cell.length_c   1.000
_cell.angle_alpha   90.00
_cell.angle_beta   90.00
_cell.angle_gamma   90.00
#
_symmetry.space_group_name_H-M   'P 1'
#
loop_
_entity.id
_entity.type
_entity.pdbx_description
1 polymer ?
#
loop_
_entity_poly.entity_id
_entity_poly.type
_entity_poly.pdbx_seq_one_letter_code
_entity_poly.pdbx_strand_id
1 'polypeptide(L)'
;MDEARSWCDAPREVVLVQGDDAAEFLHSQLAQDLRQLSVGSSVYSLVLEPTGHLVALVRVTRHLDTVFTLDTDIGTGEAIIARLSKYVLRSKVAMRHSDWIVRSYFGHGVAAPIRGVVGAASRWWGGTDDVDVIGDAATLQKVGIECSSGEYDKRRVDAGWPQVGVDIEVGDLPATTGVLSVAVSFTKGCYPGQELVERMDSRGSSAPTQVLVVPSGAVGDVGSVVITDGVEVGVVTSRGTSRALVRVKRGAELSELWVRPDRFAETILRQS
;
A
#
# COMPACT_ATOMS: atom_id res chain seq x y z
N MET A 1 -22.99 17.38 1.99
CA MET A 1 -23.15 16.90 3.39
C MET A 1 -21.74 16.85 3.93
N ASP A 2 -21.46 17.64 4.96
CA ASP A 2 -20.18 17.56 5.68
C ASP A 2 -20.05 16.15 6.20
N GLU A 3 -19.13 15.36 5.67
CA GLU A 3 -18.82 14.05 6.27
C GLU A 3 -18.34 14.31 7.69
N ALA A 4 -18.98 13.69 8.65
CA ALA A 4 -18.61 13.84 10.06
C ALA A 4 -17.16 13.39 10.23
N ARG A 5 -16.31 14.24 10.78
CA ARG A 5 -14.91 13.92 11.09
C ARG A 5 -14.82 12.64 11.90
N SER A 6 -14.02 11.71 11.44
CA SER A 6 -13.82 10.42 12.12
C SER A 6 -12.35 10.00 12.10
N TRP A 7 -11.99 9.06 12.97
CA TRP A 7 -10.65 8.53 13.07
C TRP A 7 -10.70 7.04 13.43
N CYS A 8 -9.66 6.30 13.07
CA CYS A 8 -9.42 4.95 13.59
C CYS A 8 -7.93 4.61 13.56
N ASP A 9 -7.55 3.65 14.39
CA ASP A 9 -6.23 3.04 14.28
C ASP A 9 -6.28 2.01 13.13
N ALA A 10 -5.50 2.27 12.10
CA ALA A 10 -5.43 1.41 10.92
C ALA A 10 -4.78 0.07 11.31
N PRO A 11 -5.26 -1.07 10.80
CA PRO A 11 -4.68 -2.39 11.06
C PRO A 11 -3.37 -2.56 10.27
N ARG A 12 -2.31 -1.89 10.71
CA ARG A 12 -1.00 -1.89 10.07
C ARG A 12 0.12 -2.10 11.08
N GLU A 13 1.19 -2.70 10.64
CA GLU A 13 2.45 -2.82 11.37
C GLU A 13 3.42 -1.72 10.94
N VAL A 14 4.29 -1.31 11.86
CA VAL A 14 5.31 -0.29 11.60
C VAL A 14 6.70 -0.88 11.86
N VAL A 15 7.55 -0.85 10.85
CA VAL A 15 8.98 -1.14 10.95
C VAL A 15 9.73 0.18 10.97
N LEU A 16 10.48 0.44 12.04
CA LEU A 16 11.35 1.61 12.18
C LEU A 16 12.72 1.29 11.59
N VAL A 17 13.21 2.18 10.73
CA VAL A 17 14.53 2.10 10.09
C VAL A 17 15.31 3.37 10.41
N GLN A 18 16.46 3.23 11.04
CA GLN A 18 17.26 4.38 11.53
C GLN A 18 18.76 4.19 11.23
N GLY A 19 19.45 5.28 10.98
CA GLY A 19 20.90 5.30 10.82
C GLY A 19 21.37 6.27 9.74
N ASP A 20 22.66 6.61 9.77
CA ASP A 20 23.28 7.57 8.84
C ASP A 20 23.08 7.15 7.37
N ASP A 21 23.07 5.83 7.13
CA ASP A 21 22.95 5.27 5.77
C ASP A 21 21.51 4.84 5.43
N ALA A 22 20.50 5.12 6.28
CA ALA A 22 19.14 4.60 6.13
C ALA A 22 18.50 5.01 4.79
N ALA A 23 18.68 6.26 4.36
CA ALA A 23 18.11 6.76 3.10
C ALA A 23 18.68 6.03 1.87
N GLU A 24 20.01 5.90 1.79
CA GLU A 24 20.67 5.22 0.68
C GLU A 24 20.39 3.72 0.70
N PHE A 25 20.44 3.11 1.88
CA PHE A 25 20.10 1.69 2.06
C PHE A 25 18.69 1.40 1.55
N LEU A 26 17.67 2.10 2.06
CA LEU A 26 16.29 1.90 1.64
C LEU A 26 16.12 2.17 0.14
N HIS A 27 16.74 3.23 -0.39
CA HIS A 27 16.72 3.50 -1.82
C HIS A 27 17.30 2.33 -2.64
N SER A 28 18.36 1.67 -2.17
CA SER A 28 18.98 0.53 -2.86
C SER A 28 18.17 -0.76 -2.77
N GLN A 29 17.30 -0.92 -1.76
CA GLN A 29 16.59 -2.16 -1.47
C GLN A 29 15.13 -2.18 -1.93
N LEU A 30 14.50 -1.01 -2.06
CA LEU A 30 13.06 -0.88 -2.36
C LEU A 30 12.84 -0.56 -3.84
N ALA A 31 11.67 -0.89 -4.36
CA ALA A 31 11.34 -0.72 -5.78
C ALA A 31 11.07 0.75 -6.17
N GLN A 32 10.75 1.64 -5.22
CA GLN A 32 10.46 3.05 -5.48
C GLN A 32 11.71 3.93 -5.31
N ASP A 33 11.77 5.04 -6.05
CA ASP A 33 12.82 6.05 -5.91
C ASP A 33 12.59 6.91 -4.65
N LEU A 34 13.52 6.84 -3.69
CA LEU A 34 13.45 7.58 -2.44
C LEU A 34 14.31 8.84 -2.39
N ARG A 35 15.08 9.13 -3.45
CA ARG A 35 16.03 10.28 -3.46
C ARG A 35 15.34 11.62 -3.31
N GLN A 36 14.11 11.73 -3.83
CA GLN A 36 13.31 12.95 -3.77
C GLN A 36 12.30 12.96 -2.61
N LEU A 37 12.33 11.91 -1.75
CA LEU A 37 11.42 11.84 -0.61
C LEU A 37 11.82 12.86 0.45
N SER A 38 11.03 13.92 0.61
CA SER A 38 11.27 14.96 1.60
C SER A 38 10.92 14.50 3.02
N VAL A 39 11.54 15.12 4.02
CA VAL A 39 11.13 14.93 5.43
C VAL A 39 9.65 15.33 5.58
N GLY A 40 8.88 14.51 6.29
CA GLY A 40 7.44 14.65 6.46
C GLY A 40 6.60 14.09 5.30
N SER A 41 7.23 13.52 4.26
CA SER A 41 6.55 12.94 3.11
C SER A 41 6.63 11.42 3.09
N SER A 42 5.77 10.79 2.29
CA SER A 42 5.77 9.34 2.09
C SER A 42 5.53 8.96 0.63
N VAL A 43 5.97 7.75 0.30
CA VAL A 43 5.72 7.08 -0.98
C VAL A 43 5.42 5.61 -0.74
N TYR A 44 4.69 4.98 -1.65
CA TYR A 44 4.53 3.52 -1.65
C TYR A 44 5.68 2.84 -2.36
N SER A 45 6.00 1.64 -1.91
CA SER A 45 7.01 0.80 -2.53
C SER A 45 6.70 -0.68 -2.35
N LEU A 46 7.34 -1.52 -3.17
CA LEU A 46 7.39 -2.95 -2.97
C LEU A 46 8.71 -3.34 -2.33
N VAL A 47 8.63 -4.27 -1.37
CA VAL A 47 9.77 -5.07 -0.91
C VAL A 47 9.71 -6.38 -1.67
N LEU A 48 10.77 -6.69 -2.41
CA LEU A 48 10.84 -7.87 -3.27
C LEU A 48 11.97 -8.80 -2.82
N GLU A 49 11.79 -10.11 -3.04
CA GLU A 49 12.89 -11.05 -3.03
C GLU A 49 13.83 -10.77 -4.23
N PRO A 50 15.09 -11.20 -4.20
CA PRO A 50 16.00 -11.06 -5.35
C PRO A 50 15.46 -11.71 -6.63
N THR A 51 14.60 -12.72 -6.51
CA THR A 51 13.88 -13.37 -7.61
C THR A 51 12.75 -12.52 -8.18
N GLY A 52 12.43 -11.38 -7.54
CA GLY A 52 11.39 -10.44 -7.96
C GLY A 52 10.00 -10.72 -7.39
N HIS A 53 9.83 -11.73 -6.56
CA HIS A 53 8.54 -12.03 -5.93
C HIS A 53 8.25 -11.09 -4.76
N LEU A 54 6.98 -10.81 -4.50
CA LEU A 54 6.51 -9.90 -3.46
C LEU A 54 6.81 -10.45 -2.06
N VAL A 55 7.42 -9.61 -1.22
CA VAL A 55 7.52 -9.80 0.23
C VAL A 55 6.47 -8.96 0.94
N ALA A 56 6.36 -7.69 0.56
CA ALA A 56 5.40 -6.77 1.15
C ALA A 56 5.12 -5.56 0.25
N LEU A 57 3.94 -4.98 0.43
CA LEU A 57 3.57 -3.64 -0.02
C LEU A 57 3.71 -2.69 1.16
N VAL A 58 4.59 -1.71 1.05
CA VAL A 58 4.93 -0.78 2.13
C VAL A 58 4.66 0.66 1.75
N ARG A 59 4.33 1.48 2.74
CA ARG A 59 4.47 2.93 2.64
C ARG A 59 5.72 3.34 3.40
N VAL A 60 6.63 4.03 2.73
CA VAL A 60 7.87 4.58 3.28
C VAL A 60 7.61 6.01 3.68
N THR A 61 7.75 6.33 4.96
CA THR A 61 7.64 7.71 5.46
C THR A 61 8.99 8.17 5.99
N ARG A 62 9.45 9.33 5.52
CA ARG A 62 10.68 9.96 6.01
C ARG A 62 10.35 10.93 7.13
N HIS A 63 10.71 10.59 8.35
CA HIS A 63 10.45 11.42 9.53
C HIS A 63 11.56 12.45 9.77
N LEU A 64 12.81 12.03 9.62
CA LEU A 64 14.02 12.85 9.72
C LEU A 64 14.99 12.40 8.61
N ASP A 65 16.13 13.05 8.49
CA ASP A 65 17.14 12.67 7.50
C ASP A 65 17.61 11.22 7.65
N THR A 66 17.65 10.72 8.89
CA THR A 66 18.14 9.39 9.25
C THR A 66 17.07 8.47 9.85
N VAL A 67 15.78 8.87 9.83
CA VAL A 67 14.68 8.12 10.48
C VAL A 67 13.54 7.92 9.50
N PHE A 68 13.23 6.66 9.24
CA PHE A 68 12.16 6.22 8.35
C PHE A 68 11.25 5.21 9.04
N THR A 69 10.02 5.14 8.60
CA THR A 69 9.14 4.01 8.88
C THR A 69 8.71 3.35 7.58
N LEU A 70 8.57 2.03 7.65
CA LEU A 70 7.88 1.22 6.66
C LEU A 70 6.60 0.74 7.33
N ASP A 71 5.46 1.32 7.01
CA ASP A 71 4.20 0.78 7.48
C ASP A 71 3.61 -0.16 6.42
N THR A 72 3.07 -1.28 6.90
CA THR A 72 2.69 -2.42 6.08
C THR A 72 1.48 -3.14 6.64
N ASP A 73 0.93 -4.08 5.91
CA ASP A 73 -0.17 -4.91 6.35
C ASP A 73 0.27 -5.87 7.47
N ILE A 74 -0.64 -6.16 8.41
CA ILE A 74 -0.37 -7.02 9.56
C ILE A 74 0.19 -8.39 9.11
N GLY A 75 1.24 -8.85 9.79
CA GLY A 75 1.90 -10.14 9.53
C GLY A 75 3.04 -10.07 8.52
N THR A 76 3.35 -8.90 7.96
CA THR A 76 4.45 -8.77 6.97
C THR A 76 5.70 -8.10 7.51
N GLY A 77 5.63 -7.44 8.66
CA GLY A 77 6.73 -6.67 9.24
C GLY A 77 7.99 -7.50 9.54
N GLU A 78 7.82 -8.70 10.10
CA GLU A 78 8.92 -9.66 10.36
C GLU A 78 9.62 -10.05 9.05
N ALA A 79 8.84 -10.36 8.01
CA ALA A 79 9.38 -10.73 6.70
C ALA A 79 10.18 -9.58 6.06
N ILE A 80 9.73 -8.33 6.23
CA ILE A 80 10.46 -7.14 5.78
C ILE A 80 11.82 -7.06 6.48
N ILE A 81 11.83 -7.16 7.83
CA ILE A 81 13.07 -7.10 8.62
C ILE A 81 14.01 -8.23 8.20
N ALA A 82 13.52 -9.47 8.14
CA ALA A 82 14.31 -10.62 7.74
C ALA A 82 14.90 -10.48 6.33
N ARG A 83 14.11 -9.94 5.38
CA ARG A 83 14.55 -9.72 4.00
C ARG A 83 15.63 -8.62 3.92
N LEU A 84 15.41 -7.48 4.54
CA LEU A 84 16.30 -6.33 4.44
C LEU A 84 17.59 -6.52 5.24
N SER A 85 17.54 -7.18 6.40
CA SER A 85 18.70 -7.41 7.27
C SER A 85 19.84 -8.20 6.59
N LYS A 86 19.52 -9.01 5.58
CA LYS A 86 20.52 -9.74 4.78
C LYS A 86 21.52 -8.82 4.06
N TYR A 87 21.18 -7.53 3.89
CA TYR A 87 21.95 -6.56 3.10
C TYR A 87 22.55 -5.41 3.92
N VAL A 88 22.39 -5.43 5.25
CA VAL A 88 22.92 -4.37 6.15
C VAL A 88 24.44 -4.48 6.40
N LEU A 89 25.15 -5.37 5.76
CA LEU A 89 26.52 -5.84 6.09
C LEU A 89 27.57 -4.74 6.42
N ARG A 90 27.49 -3.54 5.84
CA ARG A 90 28.42 -2.44 6.09
C ARG A 90 27.72 -1.09 6.29
N SER A 91 26.41 -1.08 6.24
CA SER A 91 25.61 0.15 6.38
C SER A 91 25.31 0.43 7.84
N LYS A 92 25.37 1.68 8.23
CA LYS A 92 24.98 2.16 9.57
C LYS A 92 23.45 2.27 9.63
N VAL A 93 22.77 1.12 9.65
CA VAL A 93 21.32 1.01 9.65
C VAL A 93 20.88 0.01 10.72
N ALA A 94 19.89 0.40 11.50
CA ALA A 94 19.18 -0.47 12.43
C ALA A 94 17.70 -0.54 12.05
N MET A 95 17.12 -1.74 12.14
CA MET A 95 15.71 -1.99 11.86
C MET A 95 15.08 -2.75 13.01
N ARG A 96 13.85 -2.41 13.34
CA ARG A 96 13.07 -3.12 14.37
C ARG A 96 11.58 -2.90 14.18
N HIS A 97 10.76 -3.81 14.70
CA HIS A 97 9.35 -3.51 14.93
C HIS A 97 9.21 -2.30 15.84
N SER A 98 8.21 -1.49 15.58
CA SER A 98 7.87 -0.32 16.38
C SER A 98 6.48 -0.48 16.98
N ASP A 99 6.31 -0.02 18.21
CA ASP A 99 5.00 0.10 18.87
C ASP A 99 4.19 1.32 18.35
N TRP A 100 4.74 2.05 17.40
CA TRP A 100 4.02 3.12 16.75
C TRP A 100 2.86 2.55 15.94
N ILE A 101 1.78 3.33 15.90
CA ILE A 101 0.57 3.00 15.15
C ILE A 101 0.40 3.93 13.97
N VAL A 102 -0.45 3.53 13.05
CA VAL A 102 -0.98 4.39 12.00
C VAL A 102 -2.40 4.78 12.41
N ARG A 103 -2.63 6.06 12.68
CA ARG A 103 -3.97 6.61 12.93
C ARG A 103 -4.47 7.34 11.70
N SER A 104 -5.59 6.87 11.17
CA SER A 104 -6.27 7.48 10.02
C SER A 104 -7.31 8.46 10.48
N TYR A 105 -7.28 9.67 9.90
CA TYR A 105 -8.26 10.72 10.11
C TYR A 105 -9.01 11.00 8.81
N PHE A 106 -10.33 10.99 8.87
CA PHE A 106 -11.22 11.15 7.73
C PHE A 106 -11.94 12.48 7.80
N GLY A 107 -11.96 13.25 6.69
CA GLY A 107 -12.63 14.56 6.62
C GLY A 107 -11.97 15.66 7.46
N HIS A 108 -10.68 15.54 7.78
CA HIS A 108 -9.98 16.50 8.64
C HIS A 108 -9.16 17.53 7.84
N GLY A 109 -8.89 17.27 6.56
CA GLY A 109 -7.97 18.07 5.77
C GLY A 109 -6.50 17.90 6.19
N VAL A 110 -5.60 18.58 5.47
CA VAL A 110 -4.15 18.56 5.73
C VAL A 110 -3.79 19.15 7.11
N ALA A 111 -4.71 19.87 7.73
CA ALA A 111 -4.58 20.45 9.08
C ALA A 111 -5.03 19.50 10.20
N ALA A 112 -4.93 18.18 10.03
CA ALA A 112 -5.19 17.23 11.10
C ALA A 112 -4.38 17.60 12.36
N PRO A 113 -4.93 17.39 13.57
CA PRO A 113 -4.37 17.88 14.82
C PRO A 113 -3.08 17.14 15.19
N ILE A 114 -1.98 17.55 14.57
CA ILE A 114 -0.67 16.92 14.74
C ILE A 114 0.17 17.84 15.61
N ARG A 115 0.12 17.67 16.91
CA ARG A 115 1.08 18.28 17.83
C ARG A 115 2.14 17.25 18.20
N GLY A 116 3.39 17.49 17.79
CA GLY A 116 4.54 16.72 18.24
C GLY A 116 4.73 15.36 17.57
N VAL A 117 4.12 15.12 16.43
CA VAL A 117 4.27 13.87 15.68
C VAL A 117 5.30 14.02 14.56
N VAL A 118 6.17 13.05 14.47
CA VAL A 118 7.17 12.94 13.42
C VAL A 118 6.55 12.19 12.25
N GLY A 119 5.98 12.92 11.29
CA GLY A 119 5.49 12.39 10.04
C GLY A 119 3.98 12.24 9.91
N ALA A 120 3.40 13.10 9.10
CA ALA A 120 2.06 12.93 8.56
C ALA A 120 2.18 12.54 7.09
N ALA A 121 1.40 11.56 6.66
CA ALA A 121 1.33 11.17 5.27
C ALA A 121 -0.13 11.13 4.85
N SER A 122 -0.46 11.81 3.75
CA SER A 122 -1.76 11.59 3.13
C SER A 122 -1.82 10.17 2.57
N ARG A 123 -2.97 9.52 2.71
CA ARG A 123 -3.20 8.26 2.02
C ARG A 123 -3.38 8.54 0.54
N TRP A 124 -2.73 7.75 -0.31
CA TRP A 124 -2.94 7.89 -1.75
C TRP A 124 -4.39 7.50 -2.15
N TRP A 125 -5.01 6.58 -1.41
CA TRP A 125 -6.38 6.14 -1.63
C TRP A 125 -7.43 6.92 -0.82
N GLY A 126 -7.02 7.87 0.01
CA GLY A 126 -7.93 8.76 0.71
C GLY A 126 -8.26 10.00 -0.12
N GLY A 127 -9.35 10.66 0.20
CA GLY A 127 -9.64 11.99 -0.32
C GLY A 127 -8.59 13.01 0.12
N THR A 128 -8.59 14.19 -0.47
CA THR A 128 -7.68 15.29 -0.11
C THR A 128 -7.77 15.71 1.35
N ASP A 129 -8.92 15.44 1.99
CA ASP A 129 -9.22 15.76 3.38
C ASP A 129 -8.88 14.64 4.37
N ASP A 130 -8.35 13.53 3.87
CA ASP A 130 -7.98 12.37 4.67
C ASP A 130 -6.47 12.31 4.90
N VAL A 131 -6.05 12.00 6.12
CA VAL A 131 -4.64 11.93 6.48
C VAL A 131 -4.36 10.76 7.42
N ASP A 132 -3.25 10.05 7.17
CA ASP A 132 -2.69 9.09 8.10
C ASP A 132 -1.54 9.74 8.87
N VAL A 133 -1.48 9.46 10.16
CA VAL A 133 -0.40 9.91 11.03
C VAL A 133 0.22 8.70 11.70
N ILE A 134 1.55 8.60 11.62
CA ILE A 134 2.33 7.52 12.22
C ILE A 134 3.02 8.04 13.47
N GLY A 135 2.83 7.38 14.61
CA GLY A 135 3.45 7.79 15.87
C GLY A 135 3.03 6.95 17.08
N ASP A 136 3.48 7.37 18.24
CA ASP A 136 3.07 6.77 19.52
C ASP A 136 1.57 7.00 19.75
N ALA A 137 0.86 5.92 20.06
CA ALA A 137 -0.59 5.94 20.29
C ALA A 137 -1.04 6.94 21.37
N ALA A 138 -0.19 7.16 22.39
CA ALA A 138 -0.48 8.10 23.47
C ALA A 138 -0.37 9.57 23.05
N THR A 139 0.40 9.85 21.99
CA THR A 139 0.61 11.22 21.46
C THR A 139 -0.38 11.60 20.37
N LEU A 140 -0.97 10.61 19.71
CA LEU A 140 -1.93 10.83 18.61
C LEU A 140 -3.30 11.18 19.17
N GLN A 141 -3.84 12.35 18.77
CA GLN A 141 -5.12 12.83 19.27
C GLN A 141 -6.28 12.02 18.69
N LYS A 142 -7.29 11.77 19.50
CA LYS A 142 -8.56 11.15 19.11
C LYS A 142 -9.57 12.27 18.83
N VAL A 143 -9.74 12.65 17.56
CA VAL A 143 -10.59 13.79 17.16
C VAL A 143 -11.70 13.31 16.24
N GLY A 144 -12.94 13.59 16.63
CA GLY A 144 -14.13 13.14 15.90
C GLY A 144 -14.66 11.79 16.39
N ILE A 145 -15.40 11.10 15.54
CA ILE A 145 -16.03 9.81 15.84
C ILE A 145 -15.05 8.69 15.58
N GLU A 146 -14.89 7.77 16.52
CA GLU A 146 -14.09 6.56 16.31
C GLU A 146 -14.81 5.60 15.35
N CYS A 147 -14.16 5.21 14.27
CA CYS A 147 -14.69 4.21 13.35
C CYS A 147 -14.09 2.82 13.65
N SER A 148 -14.81 1.78 13.26
CA SER A 148 -14.34 0.41 13.40
C SER A 148 -13.30 0.04 12.34
N SER A 149 -12.51 -1.02 12.59
CA SER A 149 -11.60 -1.60 11.60
C SER A 149 -12.33 -2.07 10.33
N GLY A 150 -13.56 -2.56 10.47
CA GLY A 150 -14.39 -2.94 9.32
C GLY A 150 -14.83 -1.74 8.47
N GLU A 151 -14.98 -0.56 9.08
CA GLU A 151 -15.28 0.67 8.35
C GLU A 151 -14.04 1.21 7.63
N TYR A 152 -12.88 1.13 8.27
CA TYR A 152 -11.59 1.40 7.63
C TYR A 152 -11.40 0.51 6.38
N ASP A 153 -11.66 -0.80 6.52
CA ASP A 153 -11.48 -1.75 5.42
C ASP A 153 -12.43 -1.46 4.24
N LYS A 154 -13.71 -1.14 4.51
CA LYS A 154 -14.62 -0.71 3.46
C LYS A 154 -14.12 0.51 2.70
N ARG A 155 -13.58 1.53 3.40
CA ARG A 155 -12.99 2.73 2.78
C ARG A 155 -11.77 2.37 1.93
N ARG A 156 -10.92 1.47 2.42
CA ARG A 156 -9.77 0.94 1.68
C ARG A 156 -10.20 0.30 0.36
N VAL A 157 -11.22 -0.57 0.42
CA VAL A 157 -11.74 -1.28 -0.77
C VAL A 157 -12.43 -0.32 -1.73
N ASP A 158 -13.23 0.63 -1.22
CA ASP A 158 -13.89 1.64 -2.05
C ASP A 158 -12.88 2.55 -2.78
N ALA A 159 -11.70 2.73 -2.21
CA ALA A 159 -10.57 3.41 -2.84
C ALA A 159 -9.74 2.49 -3.76
N GLY A 160 -10.07 1.21 -3.85
CA GLY A 160 -9.39 0.25 -4.71
C GLY A 160 -8.01 -0.20 -4.20
N TRP A 161 -7.67 -0.01 -2.91
CA TRP A 161 -6.36 -0.36 -2.40
C TRP A 161 -6.27 -1.83 -1.95
N PRO A 162 -5.33 -2.63 -2.53
CA PRO A 162 -5.18 -4.03 -2.17
C PRO A 162 -4.44 -4.20 -0.83
N GLN A 163 -4.68 -5.34 -0.17
CA GLN A 163 -4.06 -5.74 1.08
C GLN A 163 -3.35 -7.07 0.92
N VAL A 164 -2.12 -7.16 1.43
CA VAL A 164 -1.34 -8.40 1.48
C VAL A 164 -1.98 -9.38 2.48
N GLY A 165 -2.10 -10.63 2.09
CA GLY A 165 -2.77 -11.67 2.87
C GLY A 165 -4.29 -11.73 2.69
N VAL A 166 -4.86 -10.81 1.88
CA VAL A 166 -6.30 -10.77 1.54
C VAL A 166 -6.52 -10.73 0.04
N ASP A 167 -6.02 -9.69 -0.63
CA ASP A 167 -6.20 -9.46 -2.07
C ASP A 167 -4.98 -9.93 -2.87
N ILE A 168 -3.82 -9.83 -2.27
CA ILE A 168 -2.51 -10.25 -2.81
C ILE A 168 -1.76 -11.06 -1.79
N GLU A 169 -0.88 -11.96 -2.25
CA GLU A 169 -0.16 -12.90 -1.40
C GLU A 169 1.35 -12.61 -1.40
N VAL A 170 2.02 -12.94 -0.30
CA VAL A 170 3.48 -13.05 -0.28
C VAL A 170 3.89 -14.10 -1.31
N GLY A 171 4.87 -13.77 -2.16
CA GLY A 171 5.29 -14.63 -3.27
C GLY A 171 4.59 -14.33 -4.59
N ASP A 172 3.59 -13.48 -4.62
CA ASP A 172 2.98 -13.02 -5.87
C ASP A 172 3.98 -12.29 -6.75
N LEU A 173 3.68 -12.25 -8.05
CA LEU A 173 4.41 -11.40 -8.97
C LEU A 173 4.00 -9.92 -8.76
N PRO A 174 4.91 -8.95 -8.89
CA PRO A 174 4.60 -7.55 -8.67
C PRO A 174 3.39 -7.04 -9.46
N ALA A 175 3.23 -7.50 -10.71
CA ALA A 175 2.10 -7.11 -11.56
C ALA A 175 0.73 -7.62 -11.04
N THR A 176 0.69 -8.65 -10.19
CA THR A 176 -0.55 -9.12 -9.56
C THR A 176 -1.15 -8.05 -8.66
N THR A 177 -0.32 -7.22 -8.04
CA THR A 177 -0.77 -6.22 -7.07
C THR A 177 -1.66 -5.13 -7.67
N GLY A 178 -1.52 -4.84 -8.97
CA GLY A 178 -2.22 -3.76 -9.64
C GLY A 178 -1.79 -2.34 -9.23
N VAL A 179 -0.69 -2.19 -8.48
CA VAL A 179 -0.22 -0.88 -7.97
C VAL A 179 1.18 -0.50 -8.45
N LEU A 180 1.67 -1.11 -9.53
CA LEU A 180 3.05 -0.88 -10.01
C LEU A 180 3.35 0.59 -10.29
N SER A 181 2.43 1.33 -10.90
CA SER A 181 2.66 2.73 -11.29
C SER A 181 2.87 3.66 -10.08
N VAL A 182 2.40 3.27 -8.89
CA VAL A 182 2.58 4.06 -7.66
C VAL A 182 3.66 3.51 -6.74
N ALA A 183 3.97 2.21 -6.83
CA ALA A 183 4.89 1.54 -5.91
C ALA A 183 6.27 1.20 -6.52
N VAL A 184 6.48 1.46 -7.82
CA VAL A 184 7.72 1.15 -8.54
C VAL A 184 8.20 2.35 -9.34
N SER A 185 9.48 2.65 -9.27
CA SER A 185 10.15 3.57 -10.18
C SER A 185 10.88 2.78 -11.27
N PHE A 186 10.46 2.97 -12.51
CA PHE A 186 11.10 2.37 -13.69
C PHE A 186 12.33 3.16 -14.18
N THR A 187 12.64 4.29 -13.54
CA THR A 187 13.75 5.18 -13.93
C THR A 187 14.86 5.26 -12.89
N LYS A 188 14.69 4.62 -11.73
CA LYS A 188 15.72 4.57 -10.69
C LYS A 188 16.82 3.56 -11.05
N GLY A 189 17.94 3.60 -10.30
CA GLY A 189 19.01 2.60 -10.38
C GLY A 189 18.59 1.22 -9.86
N CYS A 190 19.51 0.27 -9.92
CA CYS A 190 19.26 -1.14 -9.59
C CYS A 190 18.72 -1.36 -8.17
N TYR A 191 17.81 -2.30 -8.05
CA TYR A 191 17.29 -2.84 -6.79
C TYR A 191 17.02 -4.35 -6.91
N PRO A 192 16.99 -5.10 -5.82
CA PRO A 192 16.75 -6.55 -5.88
C PRO A 192 15.36 -6.87 -6.45
N GLY A 193 15.32 -7.78 -7.42
CA GLY A 193 14.09 -8.20 -8.10
C GLY A 193 13.67 -7.37 -9.31
N GLN A 194 14.44 -6.33 -9.67
CA GLN A 194 14.16 -5.43 -10.80
C GLN A 194 13.97 -6.16 -12.13
N GLU A 195 14.77 -7.18 -12.44
CA GLU A 195 14.68 -7.89 -13.73
C GLU A 195 13.29 -8.45 -14.03
N LEU A 196 12.63 -9.01 -13.00
CA LEU A 196 11.28 -9.54 -13.16
C LEU A 196 10.26 -8.43 -13.39
N VAL A 197 10.38 -7.33 -12.65
CA VAL A 197 9.50 -6.15 -12.78
C VAL A 197 9.61 -5.54 -14.18
N GLU A 198 10.83 -5.29 -14.67
CA GLU A 198 11.08 -4.73 -16.01
C GLU A 198 10.61 -5.66 -17.14
N ARG A 199 10.80 -6.98 -16.97
CA ARG A 199 10.32 -7.97 -17.94
C ARG A 199 8.80 -7.95 -18.04
N MET A 200 8.10 -7.75 -16.94
CA MET A 200 6.64 -7.66 -16.92
C MET A 200 6.15 -6.38 -17.59
N ASP A 201 6.79 -5.27 -17.34
CA ASP A 201 6.44 -3.98 -17.93
C ASP A 201 6.72 -3.96 -19.45
N SER A 202 7.95 -4.28 -19.86
CA SER A 202 8.41 -4.18 -21.25
C SER A 202 7.72 -5.15 -22.23
N ARG A 203 7.30 -6.32 -21.75
CA ARG A 203 6.67 -7.35 -22.58
C ARG A 203 5.15 -7.33 -22.54
N GLY A 204 4.55 -6.43 -21.77
CA GLY A 204 3.11 -6.47 -21.47
C GLY A 204 2.69 -7.84 -20.90
N SER A 205 3.65 -8.58 -20.34
CA SER A 205 3.41 -9.91 -19.78
C SER A 205 2.69 -9.74 -18.45
N SER A 206 1.38 -9.92 -18.49
CA SER A 206 0.57 -9.91 -17.29
C SER A 206 0.92 -11.10 -16.39
N ALA A 207 0.87 -10.89 -15.08
CA ALA A 207 0.95 -11.96 -14.10
C ALA A 207 -0.13 -13.03 -14.37
N PRO A 208 0.04 -14.28 -13.87
CA PRO A 208 -0.99 -15.32 -13.98
C PRO A 208 -2.34 -14.91 -13.40
N THR A 209 -2.30 -14.05 -12.39
CA THR A 209 -3.48 -13.43 -11.78
C THR A 209 -3.24 -11.93 -11.61
N GLN A 210 -4.32 -11.16 -11.51
CA GLN A 210 -4.28 -9.72 -11.21
C GLN A 210 -5.43 -9.33 -10.30
N VAL A 211 -5.22 -8.31 -9.46
CA VAL A 211 -6.27 -7.68 -8.68
C VAL A 211 -6.91 -6.58 -9.51
N LEU A 212 -8.23 -6.55 -9.50
CA LEU A 212 -9.03 -5.51 -10.17
C LEU A 212 -10.04 -4.91 -9.21
N VAL A 213 -10.37 -3.65 -9.44
CA VAL A 213 -11.44 -2.90 -8.78
C VAL A 213 -12.68 -3.00 -9.64
N VAL A 214 -13.79 -3.40 -9.06
CA VAL A 214 -15.07 -3.57 -9.73
C VAL A 214 -16.20 -2.90 -8.94
N PRO A 215 -17.32 -2.50 -9.56
CA PRO A 215 -18.50 -2.08 -8.80
C PRO A 215 -19.01 -3.22 -7.89
N SER A 216 -19.30 -2.93 -6.63
CA SER A 216 -19.75 -3.93 -5.66
C SER A 216 -21.05 -4.62 -6.08
N GLY A 217 -21.94 -3.92 -6.81
CA GLY A 217 -23.17 -4.47 -7.35
C GLY A 217 -23.01 -5.46 -8.52
N ALA A 218 -21.79 -5.55 -9.08
CA ALA A 218 -21.49 -6.46 -10.20
C ALA A 218 -21.00 -7.84 -9.76
N VAL A 219 -20.74 -8.05 -8.46
CA VAL A 219 -20.17 -9.29 -7.92
C VAL A 219 -20.87 -9.70 -6.63
N GLY A 220 -20.71 -10.97 -6.22
CA GLY A 220 -21.22 -11.50 -4.97
C GLY A 220 -20.43 -11.07 -3.73
N ASP A 221 -20.64 -11.77 -2.63
CA ASP A 221 -19.93 -11.55 -1.38
C ASP A 221 -18.48 -12.05 -1.44
N VAL A 222 -17.65 -11.68 -0.46
CA VAL A 222 -16.28 -12.16 -0.33
C VAL A 222 -16.24 -13.68 -0.38
N GLY A 223 -15.33 -14.23 -1.19
CA GLY A 223 -15.20 -15.66 -1.47
C GLY A 223 -16.08 -16.15 -2.62
N SER A 224 -17.00 -15.33 -3.14
CA SER A 224 -17.82 -15.72 -4.30
C SER A 224 -16.95 -15.84 -5.56
N VAL A 225 -17.25 -16.86 -6.36
CA VAL A 225 -16.64 -17.04 -7.68
C VAL A 225 -17.14 -15.94 -8.63
N VAL A 226 -16.24 -15.39 -9.40
CA VAL A 226 -16.54 -14.41 -10.45
C VAL A 226 -16.63 -15.13 -11.79
N ILE A 227 -17.77 -14.98 -12.45
CA ILE A 227 -18.08 -15.64 -13.73
C ILE A 227 -18.30 -14.57 -14.80
N THR A 228 -17.64 -14.72 -15.95
CA THR A 228 -17.83 -13.90 -17.16
C THR A 228 -18.11 -14.85 -18.32
N ASP A 229 -19.20 -14.63 -19.06
CA ASP A 229 -19.64 -15.46 -20.19
C ASP A 229 -19.70 -16.97 -19.88
N GLY A 230 -20.14 -17.31 -18.66
CA GLY A 230 -20.26 -18.68 -18.19
C GLY A 230 -18.94 -19.34 -17.77
N VAL A 231 -17.83 -18.61 -17.77
CA VAL A 231 -16.50 -19.09 -17.38
C VAL A 231 -16.11 -18.51 -16.03
N GLU A 232 -15.59 -19.37 -15.14
CA GLU A 232 -15.00 -18.93 -13.87
C GLU A 232 -13.67 -18.22 -14.12
N VAL A 233 -13.63 -16.91 -13.83
CA VAL A 233 -12.46 -16.06 -14.08
C VAL A 233 -11.71 -15.66 -12.81
N GLY A 234 -12.32 -15.77 -11.63
CA GLY A 234 -11.65 -15.34 -10.39
C GLY A 234 -12.52 -15.44 -9.15
N VAL A 235 -12.14 -14.72 -8.12
CA VAL A 235 -12.81 -14.70 -6.81
C VAL A 235 -12.86 -13.28 -6.25
N VAL A 236 -13.93 -12.94 -5.54
CA VAL A 236 -14.05 -11.70 -4.76
C VAL A 236 -13.21 -11.82 -3.50
N THR A 237 -12.19 -10.97 -3.35
CA THR A 237 -11.27 -10.99 -2.20
C THR A 237 -11.67 -10.00 -1.12
N SER A 238 -12.16 -8.82 -1.51
CA SER A 238 -12.61 -7.79 -0.57
C SER A 238 -13.84 -7.06 -1.09
N ARG A 239 -14.68 -6.55 -0.16
CA ARG A 239 -15.92 -5.86 -0.50
C ARG A 239 -16.08 -4.60 0.35
N GLY A 240 -16.16 -3.45 -0.32
CA GLY A 240 -16.52 -2.17 0.26
C GLY A 240 -18.01 -1.85 0.10
N THR A 241 -18.36 -0.60 0.23
CA THR A 241 -19.73 -0.10 0.05
C THR A 241 -20.10 0.02 -1.43
N SER A 242 -19.23 0.63 -2.23
CA SER A 242 -19.46 0.91 -3.65
C SER A 242 -18.59 0.07 -4.58
N ARG A 243 -17.48 -0.47 -4.08
CA ARG A 243 -16.49 -1.23 -4.84
C ARG A 243 -16.21 -2.59 -4.19
N ALA A 244 -15.62 -3.47 -4.98
CA ALA A 244 -15.05 -4.72 -4.52
C ALA A 244 -13.70 -4.94 -5.20
N LEU A 245 -12.82 -5.71 -4.55
CA LEU A 245 -11.61 -6.21 -5.15
C LEU A 245 -11.81 -7.66 -5.56
N VAL A 246 -11.36 -7.99 -6.75
CA VAL A 246 -11.45 -9.33 -7.31
C VAL A 246 -10.07 -9.76 -7.79
N ARG A 247 -9.70 -11.00 -7.51
CA ARG A 247 -8.48 -11.60 -8.04
C ARG A 247 -8.86 -12.48 -9.22
N VAL A 248 -8.43 -12.09 -10.41
CA VAL A 248 -8.83 -12.74 -11.67
C VAL A 248 -7.65 -13.43 -12.35
N LYS A 249 -7.94 -14.49 -13.08
CA LYS A 249 -6.99 -15.23 -13.92
C LYS A 249 -6.62 -14.40 -15.15
N ARG A 250 -5.41 -14.58 -15.64
CA ARG A 250 -4.94 -13.97 -16.88
C ARG A 250 -5.80 -14.41 -18.08
N GLY A 251 -6.06 -13.45 -18.99
CA GLY A 251 -6.79 -13.73 -20.23
C GLY A 251 -8.31 -13.81 -20.05
N ALA A 252 -8.83 -13.49 -18.85
CA ALA A 252 -10.27 -13.32 -18.68
C ALA A 252 -10.76 -12.15 -19.54
N GLU A 253 -11.86 -12.36 -20.26
CA GLU A 253 -12.61 -11.27 -20.90
C GLU A 253 -13.28 -10.46 -19.81
N LEU A 254 -12.90 -9.19 -19.70
CA LEU A 254 -13.32 -8.32 -18.60
C LEU A 254 -14.15 -7.16 -19.13
N SER A 255 -15.14 -6.75 -18.36
CA SER A 255 -15.89 -5.52 -18.62
C SER A 255 -14.96 -4.30 -18.52
N GLU A 256 -15.22 -3.26 -19.33
CA GLU A 256 -14.52 -1.97 -19.25
C GLU A 256 -14.61 -1.29 -17.87
N LEU A 257 -15.59 -1.71 -17.04
CA LEU A 257 -15.76 -1.23 -15.66
C LEU A 257 -14.74 -1.86 -14.67
N TRP A 258 -13.94 -2.81 -15.12
CA TRP A 258 -12.96 -3.53 -14.29
C TRP A 258 -11.59 -2.93 -14.52
N VAL A 259 -11.08 -2.24 -13.53
CA VAL A 259 -9.84 -1.47 -13.64
C VAL A 259 -8.81 -1.88 -12.60
N ARG A 260 -7.54 -1.77 -12.94
CA ARG A 260 -6.47 -1.99 -11.97
C ARG A 260 -6.50 -0.93 -10.87
N PRO A 261 -6.10 -1.27 -9.63
CA PRO A 261 -6.01 -0.33 -8.51
C PRO A 261 -5.28 0.98 -8.83
N ASP A 262 -4.13 0.92 -9.50
CA ASP A 262 -3.34 2.11 -9.85
C ASP A 262 -4.07 3.05 -10.84
N ARG A 263 -4.77 2.50 -11.81
CA ARG A 263 -5.57 3.27 -12.76
C ARG A 263 -6.82 3.87 -12.13
N PHE A 264 -7.41 3.14 -11.18
CA PHE A 264 -8.56 3.63 -10.42
C PHE A 264 -8.16 4.85 -9.57
N ALA A 265 -7.00 4.80 -8.91
CA ALA A 265 -6.47 5.90 -8.13
C ALA A 265 -6.20 7.16 -8.96
N GLU A 266 -5.61 7.02 -10.15
CA GLU A 266 -5.41 8.16 -11.07
C GLU A 266 -6.72 8.84 -11.45
N THR A 267 -7.80 8.08 -11.57
CA THR A 267 -9.13 8.62 -11.89
C THR A 267 -9.69 9.44 -10.72
N ILE A 268 -9.53 8.98 -9.48
CA ILE A 268 -9.96 9.73 -8.29
C ILE A 268 -9.20 11.05 -8.18
N LEU A 269 -7.86 11.01 -8.34
CA LEU A 269 -7.01 12.21 -8.24
C LEU A 269 -7.29 13.27 -9.33
N ARG A 270 -7.84 12.87 -10.48
CA ARG A 270 -8.22 13.83 -11.54
C ARG A 270 -9.59 14.45 -11.34
N GLN A 271 -10.43 13.88 -10.48
CA GLN A 271 -11.78 14.35 -10.18
C GLN A 271 -11.86 15.20 -8.90
N SER A 272 -10.80 15.20 -8.08
CA SER A 272 -10.60 16.05 -6.89
C SER A 272 -9.79 17.30 -7.19
#